data_68778ea5212d1b65ac7e10de434dbae1
#
_entry.id   68778ea5212d1b65ac7e10de434dbae1
#
_cell.length_a   1.000
_cell.length_b   1.000
_cell.length_c   1.000
_cell.angle_alpha   90.00
_cell.angle_beta   90.00
_cell.angle_gamma   90.00
#
_symmetry.space_group_name_H-M   'P 1'
#
loop_
_entity.id
_entity.type
_entity.pdbx_description
1 polymer ?
#
loop_
_entity_poly.entity_id
_entity_poly.type
_entity_poly.pdbx_seq_one_letter_code
_entity_poly.pdbx_strand_id
1 'polypeptide(L)'
;MLNSAYLMKDISLIKHASSAPGLRLLGLGPAFKPLKGLEKLQVLFNRNTSWAKHRTLDQIKQMLAHSNVIITLWNKNNIVGFGRATTDQVYRAVLWDIVVSKDLQRVGLGKVIVEELLKDKKINSTEKVYLMTTDGKDFYKQLGFKVNTNQSLMMLN
;
A
#
# COMPACT_ATOMS: atom_id res chain seq x y z
N MET A 1 -4.65 -27.62 4.31
CA MET A 1 -3.97 -26.30 4.25
C MET A 1 -3.49 -26.10 2.82
N LEU A 2 -4.08 -25.18 2.07
CA LEU A 2 -3.60 -24.80 0.74
C LEU A 2 -2.20 -24.18 0.90
N ASN A 3 -1.22 -24.74 0.21
CA ASN A 3 0.18 -24.38 0.29
C ASN A 3 0.35 -22.89 -0.07
N SER A 4 0.95 -22.09 0.83
CA SER A 4 1.23 -20.65 0.66
C SER A 4 1.87 -20.31 -0.70
N ALA A 5 2.72 -21.19 -1.22
CA ALA A 5 3.33 -21.07 -2.54
C ALA A 5 2.32 -21.15 -3.70
N TYR A 6 1.21 -21.87 -3.52
CA TYR A 6 0.16 -21.98 -4.57
C TYR A 6 -0.69 -20.72 -4.64
N LEU A 7 -0.96 -20.08 -3.49
CA LEU A 7 -1.71 -18.82 -3.42
C LEU A 7 -0.92 -17.64 -4.01
N MET A 8 0.40 -17.69 -4.00
CA MET A 8 1.25 -16.62 -4.54
C MET A 8 1.40 -16.68 -6.07
N LYS A 9 1.16 -17.81 -6.72
CA LYS A 9 1.34 -17.98 -8.17
C LYS A 9 0.43 -17.07 -9.01
N ASP A 10 -0.73 -16.72 -8.48
CA ASP A 10 -1.72 -15.90 -9.18
C ASP A 10 -1.72 -14.42 -8.76
N ILE A 11 -0.75 -14.03 -7.91
CA ILE A 11 -0.65 -12.64 -7.43
C ILE A 11 0.33 -11.85 -8.29
N SER A 12 -0.17 -10.81 -8.94
CA SER A 12 0.64 -9.85 -9.70
C SER A 12 0.91 -8.61 -8.87
N LEU A 13 2.19 -8.23 -8.75
CA LEU A 13 2.59 -6.98 -8.13
C LEU A 13 2.73 -5.90 -9.21
N ILE A 14 2.16 -4.72 -8.93
CA ILE A 14 2.32 -3.55 -9.80
C ILE A 14 2.82 -2.39 -8.96
N LYS A 15 3.95 -1.85 -9.38
CA LYS A 15 4.48 -0.59 -8.92
C LYS A 15 4.02 0.51 -9.87
N HIS A 16 3.31 1.48 -9.35
CA HIS A 16 2.78 2.58 -10.15
C HIS A 16 3.78 3.73 -10.22
N ALA A 17 3.84 4.38 -11.38
CA ALA A 17 4.64 5.59 -11.52
C ALA A 17 4.10 6.70 -10.60
N SER A 18 5.00 7.53 -10.05
CA SER A 18 4.59 8.72 -9.29
C SER A 18 3.87 9.69 -10.23
N SER A 19 2.89 10.41 -9.70
CA SER A 19 2.02 11.36 -10.40
C SER A 19 1.14 10.78 -11.52
N ALA A 20 1.36 9.54 -11.90
CA ALA A 20 0.47 8.79 -12.77
C ALA A 20 0.28 7.40 -12.18
N PRO A 21 -0.51 7.22 -11.11
CA PRO A 21 -0.89 5.89 -10.65
C PRO A 21 -1.52 5.18 -11.85
N GLY A 22 -0.87 4.16 -12.32
CA GLY A 22 -1.03 3.59 -13.64
C GLY A 22 -2.47 3.37 -14.07
N LEU A 23 -2.70 3.23 -15.35
CA LEU A 23 -4.00 3.01 -15.99
C LEU A 23 -4.86 1.96 -15.27
N ARG A 24 -4.25 1.01 -14.57
CA ARG A 24 -4.97 -0.02 -13.79
C ARG A 24 -5.73 0.51 -12.58
N LEU A 25 -5.33 1.65 -12.02
CA LEU A 25 -6.06 2.28 -10.91
C LEU A 25 -7.01 3.39 -11.38
N LEU A 26 -6.56 4.22 -12.31
CA LEU A 26 -7.26 5.46 -12.68
C LEU A 26 -7.99 5.42 -14.02
N GLY A 27 -7.72 4.45 -14.87
CA GLY A 27 -8.22 4.51 -16.23
C GLY A 27 -8.50 3.19 -16.89
N LEU A 28 -8.13 3.11 -18.15
CA LEU A 28 -8.34 1.96 -19.00
C LEU A 28 -7.22 0.93 -18.83
N GLY A 29 -7.58 -0.32 -18.74
CA GLY A 29 -6.65 -1.43 -18.76
C GLY A 29 -6.23 -1.85 -20.17
N PRO A 30 -5.58 -3.00 -20.28
CA PRO A 30 -5.32 -3.62 -21.58
C PRO A 30 -6.59 -3.71 -22.42
N ALA A 31 -6.48 -3.48 -23.72
CA ALA A 31 -7.60 -3.44 -24.65
C ALA A 31 -8.64 -2.32 -24.39
N PHE A 32 -8.20 -1.22 -23.76
CA PHE A 32 -9.02 -0.02 -23.48
C PHE A 32 -10.31 -0.30 -22.69
N LYS A 33 -10.37 -1.40 -21.95
CA LYS A 33 -11.51 -1.71 -21.09
C LYS A 33 -11.36 -1.03 -19.72
N PRO A 34 -12.44 -0.44 -19.18
CA PRO A 34 -12.42 0.11 -17.84
C PRO A 34 -12.08 -0.97 -16.82
N LEU A 35 -11.06 -0.75 -15.98
CA LEU A 35 -10.65 -1.68 -14.93
C LEU A 35 -11.35 -1.43 -13.60
N LYS A 36 -11.99 -0.27 -13.43
CA LYS A 36 -12.61 0.15 -12.16
C LYS A 36 -11.64 0.01 -10.97
N GLY A 37 -10.40 0.44 -11.17
CA GLY A 37 -9.35 0.26 -10.17
C GLY A 37 -9.61 1.04 -8.88
N LEU A 38 -10.19 2.24 -8.97
CA LEU A 38 -10.55 3.05 -7.80
C LEU A 38 -11.64 2.36 -6.97
N GLU A 39 -12.68 1.86 -7.61
CA GLU A 39 -13.76 1.11 -6.96
C GLU A 39 -13.24 -0.16 -6.30
N LYS A 40 -12.33 -0.88 -6.96
CA LYS A 40 -11.71 -2.08 -6.39
C LYS A 40 -10.83 -1.76 -5.18
N LEU A 41 -10.12 -0.64 -5.22
CA LEU A 41 -9.34 -0.17 -4.08
C LEU A 41 -10.25 0.26 -2.93
N GLN A 42 -11.35 0.97 -3.21
CA GLN A 42 -12.36 1.33 -2.22
C GLN A 42 -12.96 0.08 -1.56
N VAL A 43 -13.27 -0.95 -2.34
CA VAL A 43 -13.75 -2.26 -1.82
C VAL A 43 -12.71 -2.90 -0.90
N LEU A 44 -11.42 -2.87 -1.28
CA LEU A 44 -10.34 -3.39 -0.43
C LEU A 44 -10.33 -2.67 0.93
N PHE A 45 -10.37 -1.34 0.93
CA PHE A 45 -10.40 -0.54 2.16
C PHE A 45 -11.63 -0.83 3.00
N ASN A 46 -12.82 -0.77 2.42
CA ASN A 46 -14.07 -0.95 3.15
C ASN A 46 -14.19 -2.33 3.82
N ARG A 47 -13.67 -3.37 3.18
CA ARG A 47 -13.74 -4.74 3.70
C ARG A 47 -12.66 -5.08 4.72
N ASN A 48 -11.49 -4.45 4.62
CA ASN A 48 -10.31 -4.92 5.33
C ASN A 48 -9.74 -3.93 6.35
N THR A 49 -10.28 -2.72 6.43
CA THR A 49 -9.82 -1.69 7.39
C THR A 49 -10.99 -1.11 8.18
N SER A 50 -10.69 -0.57 9.36
CA SER A 50 -11.63 0.27 10.13
C SER A 50 -11.38 1.76 9.86
N TRP A 51 -10.14 2.13 9.63
CA TRP A 51 -9.66 3.51 9.51
C TRP A 51 -9.75 4.11 8.10
N ALA A 52 -9.92 3.29 7.06
CA ALA A 52 -10.06 3.75 5.67
C ALA A 52 -11.45 3.49 5.08
N LYS A 53 -12.42 3.11 5.91
CA LYS A 53 -13.81 2.94 5.49
C LYS A 53 -14.39 4.28 5.04
N HIS A 54 -15.32 4.22 4.09
CA HIS A 54 -16.09 5.37 3.61
C HIS A 54 -15.30 6.47 2.89
N ARG A 55 -14.04 6.22 2.52
CA ARG A 55 -13.32 7.12 1.62
C ARG A 55 -14.04 7.16 0.28
N THR A 56 -14.31 8.36 -0.23
CA THR A 56 -14.94 8.54 -1.55
C THR A 56 -13.94 8.25 -2.67
N LEU A 57 -14.43 7.97 -3.87
CA LEU A 57 -13.56 7.75 -5.04
C LEU A 57 -12.67 8.97 -5.33
N ASP A 58 -13.22 10.19 -5.18
CA ASP A 58 -12.45 11.42 -5.38
C ASP A 58 -11.35 11.60 -4.33
N GLN A 59 -11.63 11.27 -3.06
CA GLN A 59 -10.61 11.28 -2.01
C GLN A 59 -9.50 10.26 -2.28
N ILE A 60 -9.87 9.05 -2.72
CA ILE A 60 -8.89 8.02 -3.10
C ILE A 60 -8.06 8.49 -4.29
N LYS A 61 -8.68 9.07 -5.31
CA LYS A 61 -7.99 9.63 -6.48
C LYS A 61 -6.99 10.71 -6.09
N GLN A 62 -7.39 11.66 -5.25
CA GLN A 62 -6.51 12.70 -4.74
C GLN A 62 -5.35 12.12 -3.91
N MET A 63 -5.63 11.20 -3.03
CA MET A 63 -4.63 10.49 -2.23
C MET A 63 -3.56 9.83 -3.12
N LEU A 64 -3.98 9.13 -4.18
CA LEU A 64 -3.06 8.50 -5.12
C LEU A 64 -2.22 9.52 -5.88
N ALA A 65 -2.83 10.62 -6.33
CA ALA A 65 -2.13 11.70 -7.04
C ALA A 65 -1.01 12.34 -6.20
N HIS A 66 -1.18 12.40 -4.87
CA HIS A 66 -0.20 12.97 -3.94
C HIS A 66 0.71 11.91 -3.29
N SER A 67 0.71 10.69 -3.77
CA SER A 67 1.60 9.62 -3.30
C SER A 67 2.81 9.48 -4.24
N ASN A 68 4.01 9.40 -3.67
CA ASN A 68 5.25 9.28 -4.45
C ASN A 68 5.49 7.86 -4.95
N VAL A 69 5.09 6.86 -4.18
CA VAL A 69 5.20 5.45 -4.53
C VAL A 69 3.90 4.75 -4.17
N ILE A 70 3.41 3.93 -5.08
CA ILE A 70 2.18 3.15 -4.91
C ILE A 70 2.45 1.73 -5.36
N ILE A 71 2.12 0.77 -4.51
CA ILE A 71 2.18 -0.67 -4.79
C ILE A 71 0.77 -1.25 -4.71
N THR A 72 0.40 -2.04 -5.68
CA THR A 72 -0.83 -2.85 -5.65
C THR A 72 -0.51 -4.31 -5.91
N LEU A 73 -1.21 -5.18 -5.20
CA LEU A 73 -1.23 -6.61 -5.47
C LEU A 73 -2.58 -6.98 -6.06
N TRP A 74 -2.54 -7.74 -7.15
CA TRP A 74 -3.71 -8.16 -7.90
C TRP A 74 -3.83 -9.67 -7.92
N ASN A 75 -5.01 -10.17 -7.63
CA ASN A 75 -5.40 -11.53 -7.93
C ASN A 75 -6.42 -11.48 -9.07
N LYS A 76 -5.99 -11.91 -10.26
CA LYS A 76 -6.77 -11.74 -11.50
C LYS A 76 -7.19 -10.27 -11.69
N ASN A 77 -8.45 -9.95 -11.55
CA ASN A 77 -9.01 -8.62 -11.75
C ASN A 77 -9.31 -7.87 -10.44
N ASN A 78 -8.94 -8.41 -9.27
CA ASN A 78 -9.22 -7.80 -7.97
C ASN A 78 -7.95 -7.30 -7.31
N ILE A 79 -8.01 -6.13 -6.67
CA ILE A 79 -6.94 -5.65 -5.80
C ILE A 79 -7.06 -6.38 -4.46
N VAL A 80 -5.99 -7.07 -4.08
CA VAL A 80 -5.91 -7.87 -2.84
C VAL A 80 -4.87 -7.35 -1.87
N GLY A 81 -4.04 -6.39 -2.30
CA GLY A 81 -3.09 -5.71 -1.46
C GLY A 81 -2.79 -4.30 -1.97
N PHE A 82 -2.48 -3.41 -1.05
CA PHE A 82 -2.17 -2.02 -1.33
C PHE A 82 -1.17 -1.47 -0.33
N GLY A 83 -0.32 -0.56 -0.78
CA GLY A 83 0.54 0.24 0.06
C GLY A 83 1.03 1.45 -0.70
N ARG A 84 1.27 2.54 0.01
CA ARG A 84 1.79 3.77 -0.57
C ARG A 84 2.81 4.45 0.32
N ALA A 85 3.60 5.34 -0.25
CA ALA A 85 4.52 6.18 0.47
C ALA A 85 4.51 7.62 -0.04
N THR A 86 4.74 8.56 0.90
CA THR A 86 5.02 9.96 0.62
C THR A 86 6.43 10.29 1.09
N THR A 87 7.11 11.22 0.42
CA THR A 87 8.50 11.57 0.74
C THR A 87 8.89 12.91 0.18
N ASP A 88 9.83 13.60 0.88
CA ASP A 88 10.60 14.73 0.33
C ASP A 88 11.82 14.28 -0.48
N GLN A 89 12.05 12.97 -0.55
CA GLN A 89 13.15 12.29 -1.25
C GLN A 89 14.56 12.60 -0.68
N VAL A 90 14.65 13.26 0.45
CA VAL A 90 15.92 13.65 1.10
C VAL A 90 15.94 13.21 2.56
N TYR A 91 15.04 13.75 3.35
CA TYR A 91 15.08 13.57 4.81
C TYR A 91 14.07 12.55 5.31
N ARG A 92 12.84 12.58 4.78
CA ARG A 92 11.72 11.86 5.36
C ARG A 92 10.88 11.12 4.32
N ALA A 93 10.54 9.91 4.65
CA ALA A 93 9.48 9.17 3.98
C ALA A 93 8.51 8.60 5.01
N VAL A 94 7.25 8.46 4.62
CA VAL A 94 6.22 7.85 5.46
C VAL A 94 5.48 6.79 4.64
N LEU A 95 5.39 5.58 5.21
CA LEU A 95 4.56 4.51 4.65
C LEU A 95 3.13 4.63 5.17
N TRP A 96 2.18 4.52 4.24
CA TRP A 96 0.76 4.70 4.52
C TRP A 96 -0.07 3.54 3.96
N ASP A 97 -1.19 3.29 4.61
CA ASP A 97 -2.28 2.48 4.07
C ASP A 97 -1.83 1.08 3.61
N ILE A 98 -0.98 0.40 4.39
CA ILE A 98 -0.58 -0.98 4.09
C ILE A 98 -1.76 -1.90 4.42
N VAL A 99 -2.35 -2.49 3.39
CA VAL A 99 -3.55 -3.33 3.50
C VAL A 99 -3.38 -4.60 2.68
N VAL A 100 -3.77 -5.73 3.24
CA VAL A 100 -3.91 -7.01 2.54
C VAL A 100 -5.29 -7.57 2.84
N SER A 101 -5.95 -8.12 1.82
CA SER A 101 -7.23 -8.80 1.97
C SER A 101 -7.16 -9.85 3.08
N LYS A 102 -8.18 -9.89 3.94
CA LYS A 102 -8.24 -10.80 5.11
C LYS A 102 -8.00 -12.25 4.73
N ASP A 103 -8.51 -12.67 3.59
CA ASP A 103 -8.38 -14.05 3.09
C ASP A 103 -6.95 -14.41 2.66
N LEU A 104 -6.09 -13.40 2.46
CA LEU A 104 -4.70 -13.54 2.02
C LEU A 104 -3.69 -12.98 3.02
N GLN A 105 -4.10 -12.73 4.25
CA GLN A 105 -3.19 -12.35 5.33
C GLN A 105 -2.35 -13.54 5.81
N ARG A 106 -1.22 -13.26 6.47
CA ARG A 106 -0.29 -14.23 7.05
C ARG A 106 0.43 -15.15 6.04
N VAL A 107 0.32 -14.85 4.73
CA VAL A 107 1.08 -15.56 3.68
C VAL A 107 2.26 -14.74 3.14
N GLY A 108 2.61 -13.64 3.82
CA GLY A 108 3.78 -12.83 3.47
C GLY A 108 3.50 -11.63 2.54
N LEU A 109 2.28 -11.43 2.03
CA LEU A 109 1.98 -10.35 1.08
C LEU A 109 2.20 -8.94 1.65
N GLY A 110 1.91 -8.72 2.93
CA GLY A 110 2.20 -7.45 3.59
C GLY A 110 3.70 -7.13 3.61
N LYS A 111 4.53 -8.15 3.86
CA LYS A 111 5.99 -8.04 3.78
C LYS A 111 6.43 -7.64 2.38
N VAL A 112 5.92 -8.29 1.35
CA VAL A 112 6.22 -7.97 -0.05
C VAL A 112 5.92 -6.51 -0.37
N ILE A 113 4.74 -5.99 0.04
CA ILE A 113 4.37 -4.59 -0.18
C ILE A 113 5.38 -3.64 0.48
N VAL A 114 5.70 -3.87 1.76
CA VAL A 114 6.62 -3.00 2.50
C VAL A 114 8.03 -3.05 1.90
N GLU A 115 8.53 -4.23 1.58
CA GLU A 115 9.85 -4.39 0.96
C GLU A 115 9.93 -3.69 -0.39
N GLU A 116 8.89 -3.78 -1.23
CA GLU A 116 8.87 -3.10 -2.52
C GLU A 116 8.76 -1.57 -2.38
N LEU A 117 8.05 -1.06 -1.38
CA LEU A 117 8.07 0.37 -1.05
C LEU A 117 9.48 0.81 -0.63
N LEU A 118 10.14 0.06 0.26
CA LEU A 118 11.48 0.38 0.77
C LEU A 118 12.58 0.27 -0.30
N LYS A 119 12.42 -0.60 -1.30
CA LYS A 119 13.35 -0.73 -2.43
C LYS A 119 13.25 0.43 -3.42
N ASP A 120 12.15 1.21 -3.39
CA ASP A 120 12.03 2.36 -4.28
C ASP A 120 13.12 3.40 -4.00
N LYS A 121 13.79 3.85 -5.05
CA LYS A 121 14.90 4.80 -4.94
C LYS A 121 14.51 6.08 -4.20
N LYS A 122 13.27 6.55 -4.36
CA LYS A 122 12.75 7.76 -3.69
C LYS A 122 12.61 7.57 -2.19
N ILE A 123 12.38 6.34 -1.74
CA ILE A 123 12.24 5.99 -0.32
C ILE A 123 13.59 5.59 0.27
N ASN A 124 14.33 4.74 -0.43
CA ASN A 124 15.63 4.24 0.02
C ASN A 124 16.68 5.35 0.21
N SER A 125 16.60 6.43 -0.58
CA SER A 125 17.53 7.57 -0.45
C SER A 125 17.24 8.50 0.71
N THR A 126 16.12 8.33 1.42
CA THR A 126 15.77 9.22 2.54
C THR A 126 16.52 8.84 3.81
N GLU A 127 16.80 9.85 4.64
CA GLU A 127 17.49 9.67 5.93
C GLU A 127 16.69 8.76 6.88
N LYS A 128 15.37 8.93 6.93
CA LYS A 128 14.48 8.17 7.82
C LYS A 128 13.16 7.83 7.16
N VAL A 129 12.70 6.61 7.39
CA VAL A 129 11.38 6.12 6.97
C VAL A 129 10.52 5.88 8.20
N TYR A 130 9.32 6.45 8.22
CA TYR A 130 8.36 6.36 9.30
C TYR A 130 7.10 5.58 8.87
N LEU A 131 6.40 5.07 9.85
CA LEU A 131 5.03 4.60 9.71
C LEU A 131 4.30 4.74 11.04
N MET A 132 2.97 4.72 10.98
CA MET A 132 2.09 4.67 12.14
C MET A 132 1.27 3.39 12.09
N THR A 133 1.17 2.70 13.22
CA THR A 133 0.39 1.46 13.30
C THR A 133 -0.29 1.34 14.65
N THR A 134 -1.53 0.86 14.65
CA THR A 134 -2.28 0.56 15.88
C THR A 134 -1.91 -0.83 16.40
N ASP A 135 -1.98 -1.85 15.54
CA ASP A 135 -1.89 -3.26 15.95
C ASP A 135 -0.74 -4.03 15.31
N GLY A 136 0.00 -3.40 14.37
CA GLY A 136 1.01 -4.07 13.55
C GLY A 136 2.44 -3.99 14.07
N LYS A 137 2.70 -3.61 15.32
CA LYS A 137 4.05 -3.39 15.85
C LYS A 137 5.01 -4.55 15.59
N ASP A 138 4.59 -5.78 15.90
CA ASP A 138 5.46 -6.95 15.79
C ASP A 138 5.74 -7.31 14.32
N PHE A 139 4.77 -7.11 13.45
CA PHE A 139 4.97 -7.26 12.01
C PHE A 139 6.06 -6.29 11.50
N TYR A 140 5.98 -5.02 11.84
CA TYR A 140 6.97 -4.03 11.38
C TYR A 140 8.33 -4.19 12.04
N LYS A 141 8.40 -4.66 13.30
CA LYS A 141 9.68 -5.01 13.94
C LYS A 141 10.42 -6.11 13.18
N GLN A 142 9.72 -7.14 12.67
CA GLN A 142 10.33 -8.18 11.85
C GLN A 142 10.91 -7.64 10.52
N LEU A 143 10.45 -6.46 10.08
CA LEU A 143 10.95 -5.77 8.89
C LEU A 143 12.03 -4.72 9.22
N GLY A 144 12.52 -4.69 10.46
CA GLY A 144 13.59 -3.79 10.90
C GLY A 144 13.14 -2.45 11.46
N PHE A 145 11.83 -2.17 11.50
CA PHE A 145 11.33 -0.95 12.14
C PHE A 145 11.44 -1.03 13.67
N LYS A 146 11.71 0.12 14.28
CA LYS A 146 11.81 0.25 15.75
C LYS A 146 10.81 1.29 16.23
N VAL A 147 10.27 1.06 17.42
CA VAL A 147 9.47 2.10 18.09
C VAL A 147 10.38 3.28 18.41
N ASN A 148 10.01 4.46 17.97
CA ASN A 148 10.74 5.67 18.31
C ASN A 148 10.27 6.17 19.68
N THR A 149 11.19 6.20 20.66
CA THR A 149 10.92 6.66 22.02
C THR A 149 11.30 8.12 22.23
N ASN A 150 12.00 8.71 21.26
CA ASN A 150 12.52 10.08 21.36
C ASN A 150 11.59 11.12 20.73
N GLN A 151 10.53 10.70 20.08
CA GLN A 151 9.57 11.58 19.42
C GLN A 151 8.15 11.12 19.74
N SER A 152 7.25 12.07 19.96
CA SER A 152 5.82 11.81 20.18
C SER A 152 5.04 12.12 18.91
N LEU A 153 4.05 11.28 18.60
CA LEU A 153 3.04 11.60 17.60
C LEU A 153 2.04 12.58 18.20
N MET A 154 1.89 13.74 17.60
CA MET A 154 0.89 14.73 18.00
C MET A 154 -0.09 14.94 16.87
N MET A 155 -1.38 15.08 17.18
CA MET A 155 -2.45 15.30 16.22
C MET A 155 -3.19 16.58 16.55
N LEU A 156 -3.57 17.30 15.51
CA LEU A 156 -4.55 18.38 15.55
C LEU A 156 -5.83 17.89 14.85
N ASN A 157 -6.96 17.96 15.54
CA ASN A 157 -8.27 17.58 15.00
C ASN A 157 -9.04 18.81 14.51
#